data_509ecdf35661b3c348abdf9cfce94a98
#
_entry.id   509ecdf35661b3c348abdf9cfce94a98
#
_cell.length_a   1.000
_cell.length_b   1.000
_cell.length_c   1.000
_cell.angle_alpha   90.00
_cell.angle_beta   90.00
_cell.angle_gamma   90.00
#
_symmetry.space_group_name_H-M   'P 1'
#
loop_
_entity.id
_entity.type
_entity.pdbx_description
1 polymer ?
#
loop_
_entity_poly.entity_id
_entity_poly.type
_entity_poly.pdbx_seq_one_letter_code
_entity_poly.pdbx_strand_id
1 'polypeptide(L)'
;MLKALLPAILLVGAMPAMAQQADITREDRSFPIIMDTDDTPDGPPIIAGCELKPGADCPGIDLRNADLAGVNLSGANLRGAKLTRADLSHATMKGVDLSGADLRGVNFEKTQLQGMKARGADLTGADLDYTRLAGADLSGANLTAISMEASWAPKAKFVGARIVAANLSEAKFYNADMAEAVMESNNIRFAIWEGVHMENCTGCPVDW
;
A
#
# COMPACT_ATOMS: atom_id res chain seq x y z
N MET A 1 -65.10 -10.48 -64.87
CA MET A 1 -64.27 -9.28 -64.69
C MET A 1 -63.52 -9.47 -63.37
N LEU A 2 -62.32 -9.99 -63.40
CA LEU A 2 -61.55 -10.36 -62.21
C LEU A 2 -60.22 -9.63 -62.30
N LYS A 3 -60.02 -8.62 -61.46
CA LYS A 3 -58.75 -7.90 -61.31
C LYS A 3 -57.89 -8.61 -60.28
N ALA A 4 -56.79 -9.15 -60.73
CA ALA A 4 -55.79 -9.73 -59.87
C ALA A 4 -54.96 -8.62 -59.19
N LEU A 5 -54.90 -8.66 -57.90
CA LEU A 5 -53.98 -7.82 -57.07
C LEU A 5 -52.75 -8.68 -56.76
N LEU A 6 -51.58 -8.23 -57.23
CA LEU A 6 -50.27 -8.75 -56.85
C LEU A 6 -49.93 -8.28 -55.43
N PRO A 7 -49.34 -9.15 -54.59
CA PRO A 7 -48.84 -8.72 -53.31
C PRO A 7 -47.41 -8.11 -53.45
N ALA A 8 -47.22 -6.97 -52.84
CA ALA A 8 -45.92 -6.33 -52.72
C ALA A 8 -44.98 -7.15 -51.79
N ILE A 9 -43.84 -7.51 -52.32
CA ILE A 9 -42.76 -8.14 -51.54
C ILE A 9 -42.07 -7.03 -50.78
N LEU A 10 -42.20 -7.01 -49.44
CA LEU A 10 -41.39 -6.21 -48.56
C LEU A 10 -39.98 -6.88 -48.47
N LEU A 11 -38.99 -6.21 -49.06
CA LEU A 11 -37.58 -6.50 -48.79
C LEU A 11 -37.28 -5.97 -47.38
N VAL A 12 -37.18 -6.91 -46.44
CA VAL A 12 -36.59 -6.64 -45.13
C VAL A 12 -35.07 -6.52 -45.33
N GLY A 13 -34.62 -5.28 -45.44
CA GLY A 13 -33.17 -5.00 -45.41
C GLY A 13 -32.59 -5.39 -44.06
N ALA A 14 -31.73 -6.39 -44.05
CA ALA A 14 -30.89 -6.71 -42.89
C ALA A 14 -29.96 -5.52 -42.65
N MET A 15 -30.22 -4.77 -41.60
CA MET A 15 -29.24 -3.79 -41.06
C MET A 15 -28.05 -4.60 -40.50
N PRO A 16 -26.81 -4.27 -40.88
CA PRO A 16 -25.66 -4.83 -40.20
C PRO A 16 -25.72 -4.36 -38.74
N ALA A 17 -25.67 -5.29 -37.82
CA ALA A 17 -25.41 -5.03 -36.41
C ALA A 17 -24.02 -4.37 -36.32
N MET A 18 -23.98 -3.05 -36.34
CA MET A 18 -22.83 -2.31 -35.82
C MET A 18 -22.77 -2.64 -34.35
N ALA A 19 -21.84 -3.51 -33.98
CA ALA A 19 -21.37 -3.63 -32.63
C ALA A 19 -20.91 -2.21 -32.23
N GLN A 20 -21.74 -1.50 -31.48
CA GLN A 20 -21.28 -0.36 -30.70
C GLN A 20 -20.26 -0.92 -29.69
N GLN A 21 -19.01 -0.92 -30.10
CA GLN A 21 -17.92 -0.89 -29.13
C GLN A 21 -18.19 0.37 -28.30
N ALA A 22 -18.67 0.15 -27.08
CA ALA A 22 -18.67 1.19 -26.09
C ALA A 22 -17.22 1.68 -25.99
N ASP A 23 -16.99 2.87 -26.49
CA ASP A 23 -15.75 3.61 -26.28
C ASP A 23 -15.69 3.86 -24.77
N ILE A 24 -15.00 2.95 -24.05
CA ILE A 24 -14.70 3.13 -22.63
C ILE A 24 -13.69 4.25 -22.59
N THR A 25 -14.20 5.47 -22.65
CA THR A 25 -13.38 6.65 -22.50
C THR A 25 -12.65 6.58 -21.18
N ARG A 26 -11.38 6.90 -21.25
CA ARG A 26 -10.36 6.83 -20.19
C ARG A 26 -10.74 7.57 -18.90
N GLU A 27 -11.84 8.35 -18.92
CA GLU A 27 -12.30 9.22 -17.83
C GLU A 27 -13.10 8.50 -16.75
N ASP A 28 -13.60 7.28 -17.00
CA ASP A 28 -14.46 6.54 -16.04
C ASP A 28 -13.69 5.55 -15.14
N ARG A 29 -12.36 5.62 -15.14
CA ARG A 29 -11.53 4.80 -14.26
C ARG A 29 -11.28 5.55 -12.96
N SER A 30 -12.00 5.18 -11.90
CA SER A 30 -11.81 5.69 -10.53
C SER A 30 -10.47 5.28 -9.89
N PHE A 31 -9.55 4.67 -10.63
CA PHE A 31 -8.24 4.22 -10.16
C PHE A 31 -7.14 4.75 -11.08
N PRO A 32 -5.96 5.09 -10.54
CA PRO A 32 -4.81 5.45 -11.36
C PRO A 32 -4.49 4.31 -12.35
N ILE A 33 -4.26 4.69 -13.60
CA ILE A 33 -3.93 3.73 -14.66
C ILE A 33 -2.53 3.20 -14.39
N ILE A 34 -2.43 1.91 -14.11
CA ILE A 34 -1.15 1.20 -14.16
C ILE A 34 -0.75 1.15 -15.63
N MET A 35 0.35 1.77 -16.00
CA MET A 35 0.91 1.58 -17.34
C MET A 35 1.39 0.14 -17.45
N ASP A 36 0.93 -0.57 -18.48
CA ASP A 36 1.44 -1.91 -18.79
C ASP A 36 2.97 -1.82 -19.02
N THR A 37 3.67 -2.79 -18.45
CA THR A 37 5.15 -2.80 -18.36
C THR A 37 5.87 -2.84 -19.71
N ASP A 38 5.16 -3.04 -20.80
CA ASP A 38 5.75 -3.16 -22.15
C ASP A 38 5.99 -1.81 -22.84
N ASP A 39 5.38 -0.70 -22.32
CA ASP A 39 5.49 0.66 -22.85
C ASP A 39 6.11 1.65 -21.85
N THR A 40 6.77 1.17 -20.77
CA THR A 40 7.43 2.09 -19.83
C THR A 40 8.62 2.76 -20.53
N PRO A 41 8.59 4.09 -20.70
CA PRO A 41 9.79 4.80 -21.10
C PRO A 41 10.90 4.52 -20.07
N ASP A 42 12.17 4.49 -20.51
CA ASP A 42 13.35 4.30 -19.66
C ASP A 42 13.43 5.39 -18.57
N GLY A 43 12.56 5.32 -17.53
CA GLY A 43 12.49 6.33 -16.47
C GLY A 43 11.54 5.96 -15.35
N PRO A 44 11.58 6.71 -14.23
CA PRO A 44 10.68 6.48 -13.12
C PRO A 44 9.22 6.75 -13.51
N PRO A 45 8.24 6.00 -12.93
CA PRO A 45 6.83 6.19 -13.27
C PRO A 45 6.35 7.59 -12.91
N ILE A 46 5.51 8.18 -13.79
CA ILE A 46 4.88 9.48 -13.57
C ILE A 46 3.39 9.25 -13.34
N ILE A 47 2.91 9.51 -12.11
CA ILE A 47 1.51 9.37 -11.72
C ILE A 47 0.98 10.72 -11.24
N ALA A 48 -0.15 11.17 -11.77
CA ALA A 48 -0.77 12.46 -11.43
C ALA A 48 0.21 13.65 -11.50
N GLY A 49 1.14 13.63 -12.44
CA GLY A 49 2.16 14.67 -12.62
C GLY A 49 3.35 14.58 -11.67
N CYS A 50 3.38 13.59 -10.79
CA CYS A 50 4.51 13.32 -9.91
C CYS A 50 5.41 12.24 -10.51
N GLU A 51 6.68 12.54 -10.66
CA GLU A 51 7.73 11.59 -11.04
C GLU A 51 8.17 10.83 -9.79
N LEU A 52 7.86 9.53 -9.71
CA LEU A 52 8.12 8.68 -8.56
C LEU A 52 9.58 8.21 -8.55
N LYS A 53 10.47 9.03 -7.98
CA LYS A 53 11.91 8.83 -7.90
C LYS A 53 12.46 9.14 -6.51
N PRO A 54 13.73 8.85 -6.24
CA PRO A 54 14.36 9.27 -4.98
C PRO A 54 14.23 10.78 -4.76
N GLY A 55 13.79 11.15 -3.54
CA GLY A 55 13.57 12.53 -3.16
C GLY A 55 12.33 13.20 -3.79
N ALA A 56 11.44 12.47 -4.46
CA ALA A 56 10.20 13.03 -4.99
C ALA A 56 9.39 13.75 -3.89
N ASP A 57 8.78 14.89 -4.25
CA ASP A 57 7.92 15.67 -3.34
C ASP A 57 6.47 15.65 -3.84
N CYS A 58 5.68 14.68 -3.34
CA CYS A 58 4.32 14.41 -3.81
C CYS A 58 3.35 14.17 -2.64
N PRO A 59 3.19 15.16 -1.74
CA PRO A 59 2.28 15.00 -0.61
C PRO A 59 0.83 14.84 -1.09
N GLY A 60 0.08 13.95 -0.42
CA GLY A 60 -1.33 13.70 -0.71
C GLY A 60 -1.63 12.97 -2.02
N ILE A 61 -0.61 12.52 -2.75
CA ILE A 61 -0.78 11.83 -4.03
C ILE A 61 -1.68 10.59 -3.89
N ASP A 62 -2.48 10.31 -4.92
CA ASP A 62 -3.34 9.14 -5.00
C ASP A 62 -2.64 8.02 -5.78
N LEU A 63 -2.20 7.01 -5.05
CA LEU A 63 -1.49 5.83 -5.55
C LEU A 63 -2.24 4.54 -5.18
N ARG A 64 -3.56 4.63 -4.96
CA ARG A 64 -4.36 3.45 -4.60
C ARG A 64 -4.31 2.39 -5.69
N ASN A 65 -4.06 1.15 -5.29
CA ASN A 65 -3.92 -0.02 -6.16
C ASN A 65 -2.80 0.13 -7.22
N ALA A 66 -1.88 1.07 -7.06
CA ALA A 66 -0.75 1.22 -7.97
C ALA A 66 0.22 0.04 -7.82
N ASP A 67 0.74 -0.45 -8.94
CA ASP A 67 1.88 -1.36 -8.95
C ASP A 67 3.17 -0.53 -8.95
N LEU A 68 3.86 -0.57 -7.82
CA LEU A 68 5.11 0.13 -7.54
C LEU A 68 6.18 -0.85 -7.04
N ALA A 69 6.04 -2.13 -7.41
CA ALA A 69 7.01 -3.15 -7.01
C ALA A 69 8.42 -2.78 -7.48
N GLY A 70 9.39 -2.89 -6.57
CA GLY A 70 10.79 -2.58 -6.86
C GLY A 70 11.14 -1.10 -7.05
N VAL A 71 10.18 -0.17 -6.95
CA VAL A 71 10.44 1.27 -7.15
C VAL A 71 11.43 1.81 -6.11
N ASN A 72 12.20 2.82 -6.48
CA ASN A 72 13.07 3.54 -5.54
C ASN A 72 12.46 4.91 -5.20
N LEU A 73 11.94 5.03 -3.98
CA LEU A 73 11.35 6.24 -3.39
C LEU A 73 12.13 6.73 -2.17
N SER A 74 13.43 6.42 -2.09
CA SER A 74 14.26 6.83 -0.96
C SER A 74 14.21 8.34 -0.75
N GLY A 75 13.89 8.77 0.49
CA GLY A 75 13.81 10.17 0.86
C GLY A 75 12.61 10.93 0.28
N ALA A 76 11.70 10.28 -0.41
CA ALA A 76 10.52 10.94 -0.96
C ALA A 76 9.59 11.47 0.15
N ASN A 77 8.92 12.59 -0.13
CA ASN A 77 7.83 13.14 0.67
C ASN A 77 6.49 12.65 0.10
N LEU A 78 5.86 11.71 0.79
CA LEU A 78 4.55 11.12 0.47
C LEU A 78 3.57 11.33 1.64
N ARG A 79 3.71 12.43 2.38
CA ARG A 79 2.84 12.74 3.53
C ARG A 79 1.38 12.79 3.10
N GLY A 80 0.51 12.10 3.87
CA GLY A 80 -0.92 12.04 3.57
C GLY A 80 -1.29 11.37 2.24
N ALA A 81 -0.34 10.69 1.58
CA ALA A 81 -0.62 9.95 0.34
C ALA A 81 -1.66 8.86 0.57
N LYS A 82 -2.42 8.53 -0.48
CA LYS A 82 -3.38 7.43 -0.50
C LYS A 82 -2.76 6.25 -1.22
N LEU A 83 -2.38 5.23 -0.47
CA LEU A 83 -1.67 4.05 -0.97
C LEU A 83 -2.47 2.76 -0.72
N THR A 84 -3.77 2.88 -0.40
CA THR A 84 -4.60 1.70 -0.11
C THR A 84 -4.43 0.62 -1.18
N ARG A 85 -3.99 -0.59 -0.78
CA ARG A 85 -3.75 -1.76 -1.64
C ARG A 85 -2.71 -1.54 -2.75
N ALA A 86 -1.83 -0.56 -2.63
CA ALA A 86 -0.69 -0.45 -3.54
C ALA A 86 0.29 -1.61 -3.31
N ASP A 87 0.96 -2.03 -4.37
CA ASP A 87 2.07 -2.98 -4.28
C ASP A 87 3.40 -2.21 -4.27
N LEU A 88 4.10 -2.26 -3.15
CA LEU A 88 5.43 -1.68 -2.92
C LEU A 88 6.44 -2.78 -2.56
N SER A 89 6.12 -4.04 -2.88
CA SER A 89 7.00 -5.16 -2.60
C SER A 89 8.39 -4.95 -3.24
N HIS A 90 9.43 -5.37 -2.53
CA HIS A 90 10.82 -5.21 -2.97
C HIS A 90 11.28 -3.75 -3.20
N ALA A 91 10.46 -2.74 -2.92
CA ALA A 91 10.80 -1.34 -3.12
C ALA A 91 11.94 -0.87 -2.20
N THR A 92 12.62 0.20 -2.60
CA THR A 92 13.60 0.90 -1.78
C THR A 92 13.03 2.24 -1.34
N MET A 93 12.68 2.37 -0.05
CA MET A 93 11.99 3.53 0.50
C MET A 93 12.67 4.07 1.78
N LYS A 94 14.00 4.06 1.78
CA LYS A 94 14.79 4.53 2.93
C LYS A 94 14.53 6.00 3.21
N GLY A 95 14.16 6.33 4.46
CA GLY A 95 13.91 7.71 4.87
C GLY A 95 12.68 8.36 4.25
N VAL A 96 11.79 7.62 3.59
CA VAL A 96 10.53 8.13 3.05
C VAL A 96 9.66 8.72 4.15
N ASP A 97 8.94 9.81 3.87
CA ASP A 97 7.95 10.40 4.77
C ASP A 97 6.53 10.01 4.30
N LEU A 98 5.91 9.10 5.03
CA LEU A 98 4.54 8.61 4.88
C LEU A 98 3.65 9.05 6.05
N SER A 99 4.03 10.11 6.78
CA SER A 99 3.27 10.57 7.95
C SER A 99 1.83 10.92 7.57
N GLY A 100 0.87 10.35 8.30
CA GLY A 100 -0.57 10.51 8.05
C GLY A 100 -1.09 9.88 6.76
N ALA A 101 -0.31 9.03 6.09
CA ALA A 101 -0.73 8.36 4.87
C ALA A 101 -1.76 7.24 5.15
N ASP A 102 -2.60 6.97 4.16
CA ASP A 102 -3.51 5.82 4.12
C ASP A 102 -2.81 4.64 3.45
N LEU A 103 -2.30 3.73 4.27
CA LEU A 103 -1.52 2.55 3.87
C LEU A 103 -2.30 1.25 4.07
N ARG A 104 -3.63 1.30 4.12
CA ARG A 104 -4.46 0.12 4.38
C ARG A 104 -4.29 -0.95 3.31
N GLY A 105 -3.95 -2.16 3.75
CA GLY A 105 -3.75 -3.31 2.86
C GLY A 105 -2.60 -3.15 1.86
N VAL A 106 -1.67 -2.22 2.10
CA VAL A 106 -0.49 -2.07 1.25
C VAL A 106 0.41 -3.29 1.38
N ASN A 107 1.01 -3.69 0.27
CA ASN A 107 2.03 -4.73 0.23
C ASN A 107 3.43 -4.09 0.31
N PHE A 108 4.14 -4.28 1.43
CA PHE A 108 5.54 -3.89 1.63
C PHE A 108 6.47 -5.10 1.74
N GLU A 109 6.05 -6.30 1.33
CA GLU A 109 6.89 -7.50 1.47
C GLU A 109 8.32 -7.23 0.96
N LYS A 110 9.32 -7.56 1.79
CA LYS A 110 10.76 -7.39 1.47
C LYS A 110 11.22 -5.96 1.16
N THR A 111 10.41 -4.95 1.48
CA THR A 111 10.74 -3.53 1.24
C THR A 111 11.79 -3.01 2.22
N GLN A 112 12.61 -2.07 1.74
CA GLN A 112 13.62 -1.38 2.55
C GLN A 112 13.05 -0.07 3.10
N LEU A 113 12.63 -0.07 4.37
CA LEU A 113 11.94 1.02 5.07
C LEU A 113 12.79 1.66 6.20
N GLN A 114 14.13 1.50 6.15
CA GLN A 114 15.00 2.06 7.19
C GLN A 114 14.81 3.56 7.30
N GLY A 115 14.56 4.06 8.53
CA GLY A 115 14.34 5.45 8.81
C GLY A 115 13.04 6.04 8.22
N MET A 116 12.11 5.21 7.75
CA MET A 116 10.78 5.64 7.31
C MET A 116 10.09 6.43 8.42
N LYS A 117 9.36 7.49 8.03
CA LYS A 117 8.44 8.22 8.92
C LYS A 117 7.02 7.87 8.51
N ALA A 118 6.28 7.23 9.42
CA ALA A 118 4.87 6.87 9.21
C ALA A 118 4.02 7.24 10.44
N ARG A 119 4.30 8.39 11.05
CA ARG A 119 3.60 8.86 12.23
C ARG A 119 2.12 9.05 11.94
N GLY A 120 1.26 8.44 12.77
CA GLY A 120 -0.19 8.54 12.63
C GLY A 120 -0.74 7.96 11.32
N ALA A 121 0.03 7.19 10.58
CA ALA A 121 -0.44 6.52 9.37
C ALA A 121 -1.38 5.35 9.71
N ASP A 122 -2.30 5.03 8.80
CA ASP A 122 -3.17 3.86 8.91
C ASP A 122 -2.61 2.71 8.05
N LEU A 123 -2.02 1.72 8.73
CA LEU A 123 -1.47 0.50 8.09
C LEU A 123 -2.39 -0.72 8.28
N THR A 124 -3.67 -0.52 8.60
CA THR A 124 -4.58 -1.65 8.85
C THR A 124 -4.50 -2.68 7.71
N GLY A 125 -4.20 -3.94 8.08
CA GLY A 125 -4.10 -5.06 7.13
C GLY A 125 -2.91 -5.00 6.17
N ALA A 126 -1.93 -4.14 6.41
CA ALA A 126 -0.72 -4.07 5.59
C ALA A 126 0.17 -5.31 5.77
N ASP A 127 0.86 -5.68 4.71
CA ASP A 127 1.88 -6.72 4.70
C ASP A 127 3.28 -6.07 4.79
N LEU A 128 3.98 -6.31 5.91
CA LEU A 128 5.35 -5.87 6.15
C LEU A 128 6.28 -7.08 6.38
N ASP A 129 5.97 -8.25 5.83
CA ASP A 129 6.79 -9.43 6.02
C ASP A 129 8.18 -9.23 5.42
N TYR A 130 9.20 -9.70 6.13
CA TYR A 130 10.61 -9.61 5.74
C TYR A 130 11.12 -8.18 5.50
N THR A 131 10.38 -7.14 5.95
CA THR A 131 10.80 -5.74 5.79
C THR A 131 11.99 -5.37 6.65
N ARG A 132 12.70 -4.32 6.24
CA ARG A 132 13.78 -3.69 7.02
C ARG A 132 13.32 -2.33 7.53
N LEU A 133 12.98 -2.26 8.82
CA LEU A 133 12.41 -1.10 9.51
C LEU A 133 13.38 -0.44 10.50
N ALA A 134 14.68 -0.68 10.38
CA ALA A 134 15.63 -0.12 11.33
C ALA A 134 15.47 1.40 11.49
N GLY A 135 15.20 1.86 12.72
CA GLY A 135 15.00 3.27 13.04
C GLY A 135 13.76 3.91 12.42
N ALA A 136 12.81 3.14 11.89
CA ALA A 136 11.53 3.67 11.40
C ALA A 136 10.72 4.29 12.55
N ASP A 137 9.91 5.31 12.24
CA ASP A 137 9.04 5.99 13.19
C ASP A 137 7.57 5.76 12.83
N LEU A 138 6.94 4.85 13.57
CA LEU A 138 5.53 4.47 13.46
C LEU A 138 4.72 4.97 14.67
N SER A 139 5.19 6.03 15.32
CA SER A 139 4.52 6.57 16.50
C SER A 139 3.08 6.98 16.20
N GLY A 140 2.13 6.53 17.03
CA GLY A 140 0.70 6.78 16.86
C GLY A 140 0.05 6.11 15.64
N ALA A 141 0.77 5.25 14.92
CA ALA A 141 0.22 4.56 13.76
C ALA A 141 -0.81 3.48 14.16
N ASN A 142 -1.76 3.23 13.27
CA ASN A 142 -2.68 2.10 13.38
C ASN A 142 -2.10 0.88 12.65
N LEU A 143 -1.70 -0.12 13.42
CA LEU A 143 -1.09 -1.37 12.96
C LEU A 143 -2.02 -2.58 13.23
N THR A 144 -3.35 -2.36 13.10
CA THR A 144 -4.33 -3.43 13.30
C THR A 144 -4.26 -4.44 12.16
N ALA A 145 -4.23 -5.73 12.51
CA ALA A 145 -4.24 -6.86 11.58
C ALA A 145 -3.09 -6.86 10.53
N ILE A 146 -1.97 -6.24 10.85
CA ILE A 146 -0.78 -6.27 9.98
C ILE A 146 -0.07 -7.62 10.05
N SER A 147 0.73 -7.93 9.03
CA SER A 147 1.79 -8.93 9.13
C SER A 147 3.16 -8.24 9.13
N MET A 148 4.02 -8.65 10.07
CA MET A 148 5.43 -8.27 10.19
C MET A 148 6.31 -9.51 10.41
N GLU A 149 5.92 -10.65 9.83
CA GLU A 149 6.65 -11.89 10.00
C GLU A 149 8.11 -11.72 9.56
N ALA A 150 9.02 -12.19 10.41
CA ALA A 150 10.46 -12.13 10.18
C ALA A 150 11.02 -10.74 9.82
N SER A 151 10.29 -9.66 10.13
CA SER A 151 10.73 -8.29 9.89
C SER A 151 11.87 -7.88 10.83
N TRP A 152 12.71 -6.93 10.37
CA TRP A 152 13.86 -6.41 11.11
C TRP A 152 13.63 -4.95 11.52
N ALA A 153 13.25 -4.71 12.77
CA ALA A 153 12.84 -3.40 13.29
C ALA A 153 13.69 -2.88 14.48
N PRO A 154 15.03 -2.96 14.46
CA PRO A 154 15.83 -2.45 15.57
C PRO A 154 15.70 -0.94 15.65
N LYS A 155 15.58 -0.44 16.91
CA LYS A 155 15.44 0.99 17.22
C LYS A 155 14.23 1.66 16.53
N ALA A 156 13.28 0.90 16.02
CA ALA A 156 12.04 1.44 15.50
C ALA A 156 11.17 2.00 16.65
N LYS A 157 10.39 3.05 16.34
CA LYS A 157 9.50 3.70 17.30
C LYS A 157 8.05 3.33 17.01
N PHE A 158 7.39 2.79 18.01
CA PHE A 158 5.97 2.44 18.03
C PHE A 158 5.24 3.16 19.17
N VAL A 159 5.77 4.31 19.61
CA VAL A 159 5.23 5.06 20.75
C VAL A 159 3.77 5.39 20.51
N GLY A 160 2.87 4.96 21.42
CA GLY A 160 1.43 5.16 21.30
C GLY A 160 0.77 4.47 20.08
N ALA A 161 1.47 3.57 19.42
CA ALA A 161 0.92 2.83 18.27
C ALA A 161 -0.12 1.79 18.73
N ARG A 162 -1.08 1.49 17.86
CA ARG A 162 -2.07 0.45 18.07
C ARG A 162 -1.69 -0.80 17.28
N ILE A 163 -1.22 -1.84 17.96
CA ILE A 163 -0.79 -3.12 17.39
C ILE A 163 -1.76 -4.20 17.87
N VAL A 164 -2.78 -4.50 17.09
CA VAL A 164 -3.88 -5.39 17.49
C VAL A 164 -4.12 -6.44 16.43
N ALA A 165 -4.26 -7.69 16.85
CA ALA A 165 -4.46 -8.85 15.95
C ALA A 165 -3.37 -8.97 14.86
N ALA A 166 -2.14 -8.53 15.16
CA ALA A 166 -1.02 -8.54 14.23
C ALA A 166 -0.26 -9.88 14.27
N ASN A 167 0.32 -10.26 13.14
CA ASN A 167 1.31 -11.33 13.07
C ASN A 167 2.72 -10.71 13.23
N LEU A 168 3.36 -10.92 14.38
CA LEU A 168 4.71 -10.45 14.70
C LEU A 168 5.67 -11.63 14.85
N SER A 169 5.31 -12.81 14.31
CA SER A 169 6.15 -14.00 14.46
C SER A 169 7.55 -13.76 13.86
N GLU A 170 8.58 -14.21 14.57
CA GLU A 170 10.00 -14.08 14.19
C GLU A 170 10.49 -12.63 13.99
N ALA A 171 9.66 -11.62 14.24
CA ALA A 171 10.05 -10.22 14.12
C ALA A 171 11.12 -9.85 15.18
N LYS A 172 12.00 -8.92 14.85
CA LYS A 172 13.14 -8.55 15.71
C LYS A 172 13.09 -7.08 16.05
N PHE A 173 12.77 -6.78 17.31
CA PHE A 173 12.53 -5.42 17.83
C PHE A 173 13.68 -4.90 18.70
N TYR A 174 14.92 -5.32 18.48
CA TYR A 174 16.05 -4.90 19.32
C TYR A 174 16.07 -3.41 19.60
N ASN A 175 16.02 -3.03 20.90
CA ASN A 175 16.05 -1.65 21.38
C ASN A 175 14.94 -0.76 20.73
N ALA A 176 13.83 -1.32 20.31
CA ALA A 176 12.67 -0.56 19.83
C ALA A 176 12.00 0.17 20.99
N ASP A 177 11.23 1.21 20.67
CA ASP A 177 10.45 1.98 21.63
C ASP A 177 8.95 1.72 21.40
N MET A 178 8.31 1.09 22.35
CA MET A 178 6.87 0.75 22.37
C MET A 178 6.16 1.41 23.56
N ALA A 179 6.72 2.50 24.10
CA ALA A 179 6.07 3.23 25.18
C ALA A 179 4.65 3.62 24.77
N GLU A 180 3.70 3.50 25.72
CA GLU A 180 2.30 3.85 25.50
C GLU A 180 1.58 3.07 24.39
N ALA A 181 2.23 2.08 23.76
CA ALA A 181 1.59 1.26 22.74
C ALA A 181 0.46 0.39 23.31
N VAL A 182 -0.48 0.04 22.45
CA VAL A 182 -1.54 -0.94 22.77
C VAL A 182 -1.29 -2.20 21.96
N MET A 183 -1.01 -3.32 22.63
CA MET A 183 -0.74 -4.62 22.02
C MET A 183 -1.76 -5.65 22.48
N GLU A 184 -2.67 -6.08 21.59
CA GLU A 184 -3.73 -7.03 21.95
C GLU A 184 -3.84 -8.13 20.90
N SER A 185 -4.02 -9.37 21.34
CA SER A 185 -4.30 -10.52 20.45
C SER A 185 -3.27 -10.76 19.34
N ASN A 186 -2.00 -10.43 19.57
CA ASN A 186 -0.93 -10.57 18.58
C ASN A 186 -0.32 -11.97 18.61
N ASN A 187 0.06 -12.48 17.44
CA ASN A 187 0.96 -13.62 17.34
C ASN A 187 2.41 -13.11 17.49
N ILE A 188 3.04 -13.39 18.65
CA ILE A 188 4.41 -12.97 18.97
C ILE A 188 5.40 -14.14 18.99
N ARG A 189 5.04 -15.26 18.37
CA ARG A 189 5.83 -16.48 18.43
C ARG A 189 7.22 -16.24 17.84
N PHE A 190 8.27 -16.56 18.62
CA PHE A 190 9.67 -16.36 18.27
C PHE A 190 10.10 -14.91 17.99
N ALA A 191 9.27 -13.92 18.32
CA ALA A 191 9.68 -12.53 18.24
C ALA A 191 10.76 -12.22 19.29
N ILE A 192 11.68 -11.31 18.95
CA ILE A 192 12.78 -10.92 19.82
C ILE A 192 12.54 -9.50 20.33
N TRP A 193 12.52 -9.35 21.68
CA TRP A 193 12.19 -8.13 22.38
C TRP A 193 13.38 -7.54 23.18
N GLU A 194 14.61 -7.96 22.88
CA GLU A 194 15.79 -7.54 23.61
C GLU A 194 15.96 -6.02 23.62
N GLY A 195 16.01 -5.43 24.83
CA GLY A 195 16.19 -4.00 25.04
C GLY A 195 15.00 -3.12 24.63
N VAL A 196 13.82 -3.69 24.37
CA VAL A 196 12.62 -2.91 24.01
C VAL A 196 12.15 -2.09 25.20
N HIS A 197 11.88 -0.79 24.97
CA HIS A 197 11.26 0.08 25.96
C HIS A 197 9.73 -0.02 25.86
N MET A 198 9.05 -0.36 26.97
CA MET A 198 7.61 -0.65 27.01
C MET A 198 6.91 0.12 28.14
N GLU A 199 7.37 1.33 28.49
CA GLU A 199 6.76 2.12 29.56
C GLU A 199 5.28 2.42 29.24
N ASN A 200 4.38 2.18 30.16
CA ASN A 200 2.92 2.35 30.01
C ASN A 200 2.30 1.60 28.81
N CYS A 201 2.95 0.59 28.31
CA CYS A 201 2.40 -0.25 27.24
C CYS A 201 1.27 -1.14 27.79
N THR A 202 0.15 -1.21 27.08
CA THR A 202 -0.97 -2.09 27.41
C THR A 202 -0.88 -3.38 26.63
N GLY A 203 -0.90 -4.55 27.30
CA GLY A 203 -0.87 -5.88 26.67
C GLY A 203 0.47 -6.26 26.03
N CYS A 204 1.53 -5.53 26.35
CA CYS A 204 2.88 -5.90 25.93
C CYS A 204 3.37 -7.20 26.58
N PRO A 205 4.26 -7.96 25.96
CA PRO A 205 4.86 -9.14 26.55
C PRO A 205 5.67 -8.77 27.80
N VAL A 206 5.51 -9.55 28.89
CA VAL A 206 6.12 -9.25 30.21
C VAL A 206 7.21 -10.23 30.63
N ASP A 207 7.25 -11.42 30.05
CA ASP A 207 8.21 -12.51 30.39
C ASP A 207 8.79 -13.10 29.10
N TRP A 208 9.88 -12.55 28.58
CA TRP A 208 10.54 -12.93 27.32
C TRP A 208 12.07 -12.99 27.40
#